data_b45a995df0f861aa6128554fbec59c24
#
_entry.id   b45a995df0f861aa6128554fbec59c24
#
_cell.length_a   1.000
_cell.length_b   1.000
_cell.length_c   1.000
_cell.angle_alpha   90.00
_cell.angle_beta   90.00
_cell.angle_gamma   90.00
#
_symmetry.space_group_name_H-M   'P 1'
#
loop_
_entity.id
_entity.type
_entity.pdbx_description
1 polymer ?
#
loop_
_entity_poly.entity_id
_entity_poly.type
_entity_poly.pdbx_seq_one_letter_code
_entity_poly.pdbx_strand_id
1 'polypeptide(L)'
;VTFAAFSCTPTQGKEDAANVVRVVTDLRMADNDSKRSPLEHLRSLPCKTTEVCETRNACVEAFEHHVRGVELGARLKSRLTQDASPVRPDDDAALLLEMNLEVEEGRKAMPLCEQRVAALRRRHKL
;
A
#
# COMPACT_ATOMS: atom_id res chain seq x y z
N VAL A 1 -25.98 0.36 41.05
CA VAL A 1 -25.37 1.11 39.93
C VAL A 1 -24.52 0.16 39.14
N THR A 2 -25.05 -0.38 38.07
CA THR A 2 -24.32 -1.25 37.17
C THR A 2 -23.43 -0.39 36.27
N PHE A 3 -22.15 -0.38 36.55
CA PHE A 3 -21.17 0.11 35.59
C PHE A 3 -21.12 -0.89 34.42
N ALA A 4 -21.76 -0.53 33.32
CA ALA A 4 -21.50 -1.19 32.08
C ALA A 4 -20.05 -0.83 31.70
N ALA A 5 -19.10 -1.70 32.03
CA ALA A 5 -17.78 -1.65 31.46
C ALA A 5 -17.95 -1.84 29.95
N PHE A 6 -17.87 -0.75 29.20
CA PHE A 6 -17.60 -0.82 27.78
C PHE A 6 -16.18 -1.36 27.63
N SER A 7 -16.03 -2.66 27.79
CA SER A 7 -14.83 -3.34 27.33
C SER A 7 -14.86 -3.22 25.82
N CYS A 8 -13.96 -2.36 25.26
CA CYS A 8 -13.51 -2.52 23.90
C CYS A 8 -13.15 -3.99 23.79
N THR A 9 -14.00 -4.79 23.14
CA THR A 9 -13.78 -6.21 23.03
C THR A 9 -12.46 -6.43 22.32
N PRO A 10 -11.47 -7.13 22.93
CA PRO A 10 -10.16 -7.39 22.30
C PRO A 10 -10.26 -8.03 20.92
N THR A 11 -11.42 -8.67 20.64
CA THR A 11 -11.77 -9.32 19.38
C THR A 11 -11.89 -8.36 18.19
N GLN A 12 -12.37 -7.12 18.38
CA GLN A 12 -12.61 -6.18 17.27
C GLN A 12 -11.32 -5.57 16.74
N GLY A 13 -10.41 -5.21 17.62
CA GLY A 13 -9.07 -4.76 17.23
C GLY A 13 -8.28 -5.88 16.55
N LYS A 14 -8.43 -7.10 17.00
CA LYS A 14 -7.80 -8.29 16.40
C LYS A 14 -8.34 -8.56 14.99
N GLU A 15 -9.64 -8.44 14.77
CA GLU A 15 -10.25 -8.64 13.46
C GLU A 15 -9.76 -7.60 12.44
N ASP A 16 -9.79 -6.32 12.81
CA ASP A 16 -9.29 -5.24 11.96
C ASP A 16 -7.79 -5.44 11.65
N ALA A 17 -6.99 -5.78 12.67
CA ALA A 17 -5.57 -6.09 12.50
C ALA A 17 -5.35 -7.27 11.54
N ALA A 18 -6.09 -8.35 11.71
CA ALA A 18 -6.01 -9.53 10.86
C ALA A 18 -6.37 -9.19 9.40
N ASN A 19 -7.39 -8.37 9.18
CA ASN A 19 -7.78 -7.93 7.84
C ASN A 19 -6.70 -7.08 7.18
N VAL A 20 -6.11 -6.13 7.90
CA VAL A 20 -4.99 -5.31 7.37
C VAL A 20 -3.80 -6.20 6.99
N VAL A 21 -3.39 -7.09 7.89
CA VAL A 21 -2.26 -8.00 7.64
C VAL A 21 -2.52 -8.88 6.43
N ARG A 22 -3.73 -9.44 6.30
CA ARG A 22 -4.10 -10.27 5.16
C ARG A 22 -4.03 -9.51 3.84
N VAL A 23 -4.62 -8.32 3.78
CA VAL A 23 -4.64 -7.53 2.54
C VAL A 23 -3.23 -7.05 2.16
N VAL A 24 -2.39 -6.69 3.13
CA VAL A 24 -0.97 -6.39 2.88
C VAL A 24 -0.24 -7.61 2.31
N THR A 25 -0.52 -8.80 2.81
CA THR A 25 0.03 -10.05 2.27
C THR A 25 -0.44 -10.26 0.82
N ASP A 26 -1.72 -10.08 0.55
CA ASP A 26 -2.28 -10.18 -0.80
C ASP A 26 -1.61 -9.18 -1.76
N LEU A 27 -1.38 -7.94 -1.31
CA LEU A 27 -0.64 -6.92 -2.06
C LEU A 27 0.78 -7.36 -2.41
N ARG A 28 1.50 -7.96 -1.46
CA ARG A 28 2.85 -8.46 -1.71
C ARG A 28 2.88 -9.59 -2.72
N MET A 29 1.88 -10.47 -2.67
CA MET A 29 1.80 -11.66 -3.52
C MET A 29 1.24 -11.35 -4.92
N ALA A 30 0.51 -10.26 -5.08
CA ALA A 30 -0.07 -9.88 -6.36
C ALA A 30 1.02 -9.48 -7.37
N ASP A 31 0.78 -9.78 -8.64
CA ASP A 31 1.61 -9.27 -9.73
C ASP A 31 1.60 -7.74 -9.75
N ASN A 32 2.68 -7.14 -10.23
CA ASN A 32 2.83 -5.69 -10.21
C ASN A 32 1.69 -4.94 -10.91
N ASP A 33 1.21 -5.45 -12.02
CA ASP A 33 0.08 -4.89 -12.78
C ASP A 33 -1.30 -5.15 -12.15
N SER A 34 -1.35 -5.97 -11.10
CA SER A 34 -2.60 -6.36 -10.41
C SER A 34 -2.72 -5.78 -9.00
N LYS A 35 -1.84 -4.87 -8.61
CA LYS A 35 -1.80 -4.36 -7.22
C LYS A 35 -2.79 -3.22 -6.94
N ARG A 36 -3.32 -2.57 -7.97
CA ARG A 36 -4.22 -1.41 -7.76
C ARG A 36 -5.49 -1.80 -7.00
N SER A 37 -6.16 -2.89 -7.37
CA SER A 37 -7.39 -3.32 -6.71
C SER A 37 -7.18 -3.69 -5.22
N PRO A 38 -6.21 -4.55 -4.85
CA PRO A 38 -5.96 -4.81 -3.43
C PRO A 38 -5.45 -3.57 -2.66
N LEU A 39 -4.79 -2.61 -3.31
CA LEU A 39 -4.42 -1.36 -2.66
C LEU A 39 -5.66 -0.52 -2.30
N GLU A 40 -6.62 -0.39 -3.20
CA GLU A 40 -7.89 0.30 -2.92
C GLU A 40 -8.67 -0.43 -1.83
N HIS A 41 -8.63 -1.76 -1.82
CA HIS A 41 -9.21 -2.56 -0.74
C HIS A 41 -8.54 -2.24 0.62
N LEU A 42 -7.21 -2.21 0.68
CA LEU A 42 -6.49 -1.84 1.91
C LEU A 42 -6.89 -0.44 2.39
N ARG A 43 -6.98 0.52 1.48
CA ARG A 43 -7.39 1.89 1.79
C ARG A 43 -8.77 1.95 2.43
N SER A 44 -9.69 1.09 2.00
CA SER A 44 -11.09 1.06 2.46
C SER A 44 -11.32 0.27 3.74
N LEU A 45 -10.32 -0.49 4.23
CA LEU A 45 -10.49 -1.32 5.42
C LEU A 45 -10.77 -0.47 6.66
N PRO A 46 -11.74 -0.87 7.48
CA PRO A 46 -11.99 -0.19 8.74
C PRO A 46 -10.81 -0.33 9.70
N CYS A 47 -10.56 0.70 10.47
CA CYS A 47 -9.61 0.67 11.56
C CYS A 47 -10.19 1.42 12.76
N LYS A 48 -10.25 0.76 13.91
CA LYS A 48 -10.83 1.33 15.14
C LYS A 48 -9.81 1.70 16.18
N THR A 49 -8.59 1.19 16.06
CA THR A 49 -7.49 1.52 16.96
C THR A 49 -6.44 2.34 16.23
N THR A 50 -5.76 3.20 16.96
CA THR A 50 -4.66 4.01 16.41
C THR A 50 -3.61 3.15 15.74
N GLU A 51 -3.20 2.05 16.37
CA GLU A 51 -2.18 1.15 15.84
C GLU A 51 -2.57 0.53 14.49
N VAL A 52 -3.80 0.06 14.36
CA VAL A 52 -4.31 -0.51 13.10
C VAL A 52 -4.40 0.56 12.01
N CYS A 53 -4.91 1.75 12.36
CA CYS A 53 -5.00 2.87 11.42
C CYS A 53 -3.62 3.33 10.92
N GLU A 54 -2.66 3.46 11.81
CA GLU A 54 -1.28 3.83 11.45
C GLU A 54 -0.62 2.76 10.57
N THR A 55 -0.84 1.48 10.86
CA THR A 55 -0.33 0.38 10.02
C THR A 55 -0.95 0.42 8.64
N ARG A 56 -2.28 0.52 8.56
CA ARG A 56 -2.98 0.65 7.28
C ARG A 56 -2.43 1.82 6.47
N ASN A 57 -2.33 2.99 7.08
CA ASN A 57 -1.91 4.21 6.40
C ASN A 57 -0.45 4.14 5.93
N ALA A 58 0.46 3.61 6.75
CA ALA A 58 1.85 3.42 6.36
C ALA A 58 2.00 2.46 5.17
N CYS A 59 1.21 1.39 5.15
CA CYS A 59 1.23 0.43 4.05
C CYS A 59 0.55 0.99 2.78
N VAL A 60 -0.55 1.73 2.92
CA VAL A 60 -1.17 2.43 1.79
C VAL A 60 -0.17 3.39 1.14
N GLU A 61 0.53 4.20 1.92
CA GLU A 61 1.55 5.13 1.39
C GLU A 61 2.64 4.39 0.62
N ALA A 62 3.23 3.36 1.21
CA ALA A 62 4.31 2.60 0.59
C ALA A 62 3.87 1.93 -0.72
N PHE A 63 2.73 1.27 -0.73
CA PHE A 63 2.21 0.59 -1.91
C PHE A 63 1.66 1.56 -2.97
N GLU A 64 1.13 2.73 -2.58
CA GLU A 64 0.70 3.74 -3.54
C GLU A 64 1.88 4.23 -4.38
N HIS A 65 3.01 4.54 -3.77
CA HIS A 65 4.22 4.91 -4.50
C HIS A 65 4.67 3.79 -5.43
N HIS A 66 4.69 2.55 -4.95
CA HIS A 66 5.06 1.39 -5.77
C HIS A 66 4.13 1.24 -6.98
N VAL A 67 2.82 1.28 -6.77
CA VAL A 67 1.82 1.11 -7.84
C VAL A 67 1.92 2.24 -8.87
N ARG A 68 2.09 3.48 -8.41
CA ARG A 68 2.32 4.63 -9.32
C ARG A 68 3.57 4.45 -10.16
N GLY A 69 4.66 4.00 -9.54
CA GLY A 69 5.90 3.71 -10.27
C GLY A 69 5.69 2.67 -11.36
N VAL A 70 4.97 1.59 -11.07
CA VAL A 70 4.63 0.54 -12.04
C VAL A 70 3.75 1.08 -13.16
N GLU A 71 2.74 1.88 -12.84
CA GLU A 71 1.83 2.47 -13.83
C GLU A 71 2.57 3.45 -14.77
N LEU A 72 3.44 4.28 -14.22
CA LEU A 72 4.29 5.18 -15.01
C LEU A 72 5.26 4.41 -15.92
N GLY A 73 5.84 3.32 -15.41
CA GLY A 73 6.70 2.43 -16.20
C GLY A 73 5.94 1.77 -17.36
N ALA A 74 4.70 1.34 -17.13
CA ALA A 74 3.85 0.79 -18.17
C ALA A 74 3.50 1.83 -19.24
N ARG A 75 3.22 3.07 -18.85
CA ARG A 75 2.99 4.18 -19.78
C ARG A 75 4.23 4.47 -20.63
N LEU A 76 5.38 4.54 -20.01
CA LEU A 76 6.65 4.77 -20.72
C LEU A 76 6.92 3.65 -21.72
N LYS A 77 6.77 2.39 -21.30
CA LYS A 77 6.92 1.22 -22.18
C LYS A 77 5.96 1.28 -23.38
N SER A 78 4.69 1.63 -23.14
CA SER A 78 3.69 1.76 -24.20
C SER A 78 4.09 2.85 -25.22
N ARG A 79 4.59 4.00 -24.76
CA ARG A 79 5.08 5.06 -25.64
C ARG A 79 6.27 4.62 -26.48
N LEU A 80 7.23 3.91 -25.89
CA LEU A 80 8.45 3.48 -26.58
C LEU A 80 8.19 2.35 -27.60
N THR A 81 7.10 1.58 -27.43
CA THR A 81 6.73 0.47 -28.32
C THR A 81 5.73 0.84 -29.40
N GLN A 82 5.09 2.03 -29.31
CA GLN A 82 4.16 2.52 -30.32
C GLN A 82 4.91 3.33 -31.36
N ASP A 83 5.08 2.80 -32.58
CA ASP A 83 5.79 3.42 -33.70
C ASP A 83 5.13 4.66 -34.29
N ALA A 84 3.94 5.06 -33.83
CA ALA A 84 3.12 6.08 -34.47
C ALA A 84 3.26 7.50 -33.88
N SER A 85 3.98 7.69 -32.77
CA SER A 85 4.14 9.01 -32.17
C SER A 85 5.55 9.54 -32.37
N PRO A 86 5.71 10.83 -32.76
CA PRO A 86 7.02 11.43 -32.78
C PRO A 86 7.63 11.33 -31.37
N VAL A 87 8.88 10.90 -31.33
CA VAL A 87 9.65 10.83 -30.08
C VAL A 87 9.63 12.23 -29.46
N ARG A 88 9.10 12.32 -28.24
CA ARG A 88 9.17 13.53 -27.41
C ARG A 88 10.14 13.27 -26.27
N PRO A 89 11.45 13.47 -26.49
CA PRO A 89 12.48 13.08 -25.50
C PRO A 89 12.26 13.74 -24.14
N ASP A 90 11.77 14.98 -24.11
CA ASP A 90 11.53 15.72 -22.88
C ASP A 90 10.38 15.12 -22.06
N ASP A 91 9.28 14.70 -22.71
CA ASP A 91 8.15 14.06 -22.06
C ASP A 91 8.51 12.66 -21.53
N ASP A 92 9.30 11.91 -22.29
CA ASP A 92 9.76 10.58 -21.89
C ASP A 92 10.75 10.65 -20.73
N ALA A 93 11.65 11.65 -20.75
CA ALA A 93 12.57 11.92 -19.65
C ALA A 93 11.81 12.33 -18.38
N ALA A 94 10.76 13.15 -18.50
CA ALA A 94 9.92 13.56 -17.37
C ALA A 94 9.18 12.35 -16.76
N LEU A 95 8.62 11.45 -17.58
CA LEU A 95 7.98 10.21 -17.10
C LEU A 95 8.98 9.31 -16.39
N LEU A 96 10.18 9.16 -16.93
CA LEU A 96 11.23 8.35 -16.31
C LEU A 96 11.65 8.92 -14.95
N LEU A 97 11.81 10.25 -14.87
CA LEU A 97 12.15 10.90 -13.61
C LEU A 97 11.04 10.71 -12.56
N GLU A 98 9.80 10.93 -12.94
CA GLU A 98 8.64 10.73 -12.04
C GLU A 98 8.54 9.28 -11.57
N MET A 99 8.71 8.31 -12.47
CA MET A 99 8.75 6.89 -12.13
C MET A 99 9.85 6.59 -11.10
N ASN A 100 11.05 7.11 -11.31
CA ASN A 100 12.17 6.90 -10.39
C ASN A 100 11.90 7.52 -9.02
N LEU A 101 11.29 8.70 -8.97
CA LEU A 101 10.89 9.34 -7.71
C LEU A 101 9.87 8.49 -6.95
N GLU A 102 8.85 7.98 -7.63
CA GLU A 102 7.84 7.11 -7.00
C GLU A 102 8.45 5.82 -6.48
N VAL A 103 9.30 5.17 -7.25
CA VAL A 103 10.01 3.95 -6.81
C VAL A 103 10.86 4.23 -5.57
N GLU A 104 11.59 5.34 -5.55
CA GLU A 104 12.45 5.71 -4.42
C GLU A 104 11.62 6.04 -3.16
N GLU A 105 10.53 6.79 -3.29
CA GLU A 105 9.64 7.09 -2.17
C GLU A 105 8.99 5.82 -1.62
N GLY A 106 8.57 4.90 -2.48
CA GLY A 106 8.06 3.59 -2.06
C GLY A 106 9.09 2.76 -1.31
N ARG A 107 10.32 2.75 -1.79
CA ARG A 107 11.44 2.07 -1.12
C ARG A 107 11.72 2.64 0.27
N LYS A 108 11.63 3.94 0.44
CA LYS A 108 11.80 4.60 1.75
C LYS A 108 10.64 4.34 2.70
N ALA A 109 9.42 4.26 2.19
CA ALA A 109 8.21 4.09 2.99
C ALA A 109 7.98 2.63 3.40
N MET A 110 8.44 1.66 2.65
CA MET A 110 8.17 0.23 2.87
C MET A 110 8.65 -0.29 4.22
N PRO A 111 9.83 0.06 4.74
CA PRO A 111 10.28 -0.43 6.06
C PRO A 111 9.33 -0.09 7.19
N LEU A 112 8.70 1.08 7.18
CA LEU A 112 7.72 1.46 8.21
C LEU A 112 6.46 0.59 8.13
N CYS A 113 5.95 0.34 6.92
CA CYS A 113 4.84 -0.60 6.70
C CYS A 113 5.17 -1.98 7.28
N GLU A 114 6.34 -2.52 6.95
CA GLU A 114 6.78 -3.84 7.41
C GLU A 114 6.93 -3.91 8.93
N GLN A 115 7.53 -2.90 9.55
CA GLN A 115 7.67 -2.83 11.01
C GLN A 115 6.32 -2.79 11.71
N ARG A 116 5.39 -2.02 11.21
CA ARG A 116 4.05 -1.91 11.79
C ARG A 116 3.24 -3.19 11.61
N VAL A 117 3.33 -3.85 10.46
CA VAL A 117 2.71 -5.15 10.24
C VAL A 117 3.27 -6.20 11.20
N ALA A 118 4.59 -6.24 11.37
CA ALA A 118 5.23 -7.16 12.32
C ALA A 118 4.76 -6.89 13.75
N ALA A 119 4.60 -5.62 14.15
CA ALA A 119 4.09 -5.24 15.46
C ALA A 119 2.64 -5.71 15.67
N LEU A 120 1.76 -5.55 14.66
CA LEU A 120 0.39 -6.06 14.72
C LEU A 120 0.35 -7.58 14.89
N ARG A 121 1.18 -8.30 14.14
CA ARG A 121 1.26 -9.77 14.24
C ARG A 121 1.65 -10.21 15.65
N ARG A 122 2.65 -9.57 16.24
CA ARG A 122 3.10 -9.89 17.61
C ARG A 122 2.01 -9.60 18.62
N ARG A 123 1.41 -8.42 18.54
CA ARG A 123 0.41 -7.98 19.51
C ARG A 123 -0.86 -8.84 19.50
N HIS A 124 -1.31 -9.23 18.33
CA HIS A 124 -2.57 -9.96 18.14
C HIS A 124 -2.36 -11.45 17.89
N LYS A 125 -1.13 -11.94 17.92
CA LYS A 125 -0.78 -13.36 17.69
C LYS A 125 -1.33 -13.86 16.34
N LEU A 126 -1.06 -13.10 15.29
CA LEU A 126 -1.49 -13.43 13.92
C LEU A 126 -0.45 -14.24 13.18
#